data_6856a87435719fb3a6a0f69be046a4b4
#
_entry.id   6856a87435719fb3a6a0f69be046a4b4
#
_cell.length_a   1.000
_cell.length_b   1.000
_cell.length_c   1.000
_cell.angle_alpha   90.00
_cell.angle_beta   90.00
_cell.angle_gamma   90.00
#
_symmetry.space_group_name_H-M   'P 1'
#
loop_
_entity.id
_entity.type
_entity.pdbx_description
1 polymer ?
#
loop_
_entity_poly.entity_id
_entity_poly.type
_entity_poly.pdbx_seq_one_letter_code
_entity_poly.pdbx_strand_id
1 'polypeptide(L)'
;MVVKDSETIDDYTKELSALGYESKGERGVIGNRYFKKYNHNGDVSHHLHIYDEDSPHILRLISFRDYLRTFNGERERYSRLKHDLSIDFPADSVEYYQGKDSMIKEFEKKAEKWYLNSNDALAKH
;
A
#
# COMPACT_ATOMS: atom_id res chain seq x y z
N MET A 1 -6.58 2.04 -6.23
CA MET A 1 -7.63 2.80 -6.96
C MET A 1 -8.40 3.67 -5.99
N VAL A 2 -8.72 4.88 -6.39
CA VAL A 2 -9.46 5.85 -5.57
C VAL A 2 -10.84 6.07 -6.19
N VAL A 3 -11.89 6.00 -5.38
CA VAL A 3 -13.28 6.18 -5.80
C VAL A 3 -13.95 7.18 -4.85
N LYS A 4 -15.10 7.74 -5.27
CA LYS A 4 -15.86 8.68 -4.44
C LYS A 4 -16.43 8.01 -3.20
N ASP A 5 -16.93 6.78 -3.36
CA ASP A 5 -17.54 6.01 -2.27
C ASP A 5 -17.20 4.54 -2.47
N SER A 6 -16.40 3.99 -1.57
CA SER A 6 -15.98 2.58 -1.65
C SER A 6 -17.14 1.62 -1.43
N GLU A 7 -18.22 2.04 -0.75
CA GLU A 7 -19.39 1.19 -0.55
C GLU A 7 -20.07 0.84 -1.87
N THR A 8 -19.98 1.71 -2.89
CA THR A 8 -20.54 1.42 -4.22
C THR A 8 -19.86 0.24 -4.89
N ILE A 9 -18.63 -0.05 -4.51
CA ILE A 9 -17.86 -1.18 -5.07
C ILE A 9 -18.50 -2.51 -4.69
N ASP A 10 -19.20 -2.56 -3.56
CA ASP A 10 -19.89 -3.77 -3.13
C ASP A 10 -20.95 -4.21 -4.14
N ASP A 11 -21.53 -3.25 -4.89
CA ASP A 11 -22.49 -3.52 -5.96
C ASP A 11 -21.82 -4.14 -7.21
N TYR A 12 -20.49 -4.02 -7.33
CA TYR A 12 -19.71 -4.52 -8.45
C TYR A 12 -18.91 -5.78 -8.13
N THR A 13 -19.15 -6.39 -6.96
CA THR A 13 -18.42 -7.58 -6.51
C THR A 13 -18.55 -8.74 -7.49
N LYS A 14 -19.72 -8.91 -8.12
CA LYS A 14 -19.96 -9.96 -9.12
C LYS A 14 -19.08 -9.76 -10.35
N GLU A 15 -18.99 -8.53 -10.84
CA GLU A 15 -18.18 -8.18 -12.00
C GLU A 15 -16.69 -8.39 -11.73
N LEU A 16 -16.23 -8.00 -10.55
CA LEU A 16 -14.85 -8.22 -10.13
C LEU A 16 -14.55 -9.71 -9.97
N SER A 17 -15.49 -10.47 -9.43
CA SER A 17 -15.37 -11.93 -9.31
C SER A 17 -15.27 -12.58 -10.70
N ALA A 18 -16.04 -12.10 -11.67
CA ALA A 18 -15.98 -12.60 -13.05
C ALA A 18 -14.62 -12.34 -13.71
N LEU A 19 -13.90 -11.29 -13.26
CA LEU A 19 -12.53 -10.99 -13.70
C LEU A 19 -11.47 -11.75 -12.92
N GLY A 20 -11.86 -12.56 -11.95
CA GLY A 20 -10.95 -13.38 -11.16
C GLY A 20 -10.52 -12.77 -9.83
N TYR A 21 -11.12 -11.66 -9.42
CA TYR A 21 -10.81 -11.01 -8.14
C TYR A 21 -11.69 -11.56 -7.02
N GLU A 22 -11.04 -11.88 -5.89
CA GLU A 22 -11.70 -12.35 -4.68
C GLU A 22 -11.67 -11.26 -3.63
N SER A 23 -12.83 -10.91 -3.06
CA SER A 23 -12.94 -9.90 -2.02
C SER A 23 -12.30 -10.38 -0.71
N LYS A 24 -11.50 -9.51 -0.10
CA LYS A 24 -10.89 -9.72 1.22
C LYS A 24 -11.39 -8.71 2.26
N GLY A 25 -12.45 -7.96 1.95
CA GLY A 25 -13.06 -7.00 2.86
C GLY A 25 -12.22 -5.75 3.09
N GLU A 26 -12.34 -5.16 4.27
CA GLU A 26 -11.68 -3.90 4.60
C GLU A 26 -10.22 -4.05 5.06
N ARG A 27 -9.83 -5.21 5.50
CA ARG A 27 -8.47 -5.54 5.97
C ARG A 27 -7.97 -4.57 7.06
N GLY A 28 -8.85 -4.23 8.00
CA GLY A 28 -8.50 -3.38 9.14
C GLY A 28 -8.47 -1.88 8.87
N VAL A 29 -8.75 -1.46 7.63
CA VAL A 29 -8.82 -0.04 7.24
C VAL A 29 -10.25 0.28 6.85
N ILE A 30 -10.95 1.05 7.67
CA ILE A 30 -12.35 1.42 7.43
C ILE A 30 -12.47 2.16 6.09
N GLY A 31 -13.43 1.74 5.26
CA GLY A 31 -13.65 2.33 3.95
C GLY A 31 -12.79 1.74 2.85
N ASN A 32 -11.79 0.94 3.18
CA ASN A 32 -10.97 0.24 2.19
C ASN A 32 -11.71 -1.00 1.68
N ARG A 33 -11.53 -1.28 0.38
CA ARG A 33 -11.92 -2.58 -0.19
C ARG A 33 -10.69 -3.21 -0.82
N TYR A 34 -10.40 -4.45 -0.45
CA TYR A 34 -9.23 -5.18 -0.88
C TYR A 34 -9.63 -6.43 -1.64
N PHE A 35 -9.03 -6.62 -2.81
CA PHE A 35 -9.27 -7.79 -3.66
C PHE A 35 -7.94 -8.42 -4.07
N LYS A 36 -7.93 -9.74 -4.19
CA LYS A 36 -6.81 -10.49 -4.75
C LYS A 36 -7.26 -11.21 -6.01
N LYS A 37 -6.40 -11.21 -7.02
CA LYS A 37 -6.58 -12.05 -8.19
C LYS A 37 -5.52 -13.14 -8.17
N TYR A 38 -5.94 -14.37 -8.44
CA TYR A 38 -5.07 -15.53 -8.46
C TYR A 38 -4.85 -15.99 -9.89
N ASN A 39 -3.64 -16.51 -10.19
CA ASN A 39 -3.36 -17.13 -11.46
C ASN A 39 -3.83 -18.60 -11.46
N HIS A 40 -3.64 -19.29 -12.59
CA HIS A 40 -4.06 -20.68 -12.73
C HIS A 40 -3.31 -21.67 -11.82
N ASN A 41 -2.16 -21.26 -11.26
CA ASN A 41 -1.40 -22.06 -10.30
C ASN A 41 -1.83 -21.84 -8.85
N GLY A 42 -2.79 -20.93 -8.62
CA GLY A 42 -3.24 -20.58 -7.27
C GLY A 42 -2.42 -19.52 -6.57
N ASP A 43 -1.42 -18.95 -7.26
CA ASP A 43 -0.60 -17.86 -6.71
C ASP A 43 -1.27 -16.52 -6.95
N VAL A 44 -1.08 -15.57 -6.01
CA VAL A 44 -1.62 -14.21 -6.15
C VAL A 44 -0.88 -13.49 -7.28
N SER A 45 -1.64 -13.08 -8.31
CA SER A 45 -1.09 -12.34 -9.45
C SER A 45 -1.28 -10.83 -9.32
N HIS A 46 -2.36 -10.39 -8.68
CA HIS A 46 -2.70 -8.96 -8.53
C HIS A 46 -3.29 -8.68 -7.16
N HIS A 47 -2.95 -7.51 -6.63
CA HIS A 47 -3.56 -6.92 -5.44
C HIS A 47 -4.28 -5.64 -5.87
N LEU A 48 -5.55 -5.50 -5.50
CA LEU A 48 -6.33 -4.31 -5.81
C LEU A 48 -6.82 -3.70 -4.50
N HIS A 49 -6.33 -2.51 -4.19
CA HIS A 49 -6.78 -1.71 -3.04
C HIS A 49 -7.64 -0.56 -3.55
N ILE A 50 -8.83 -0.41 -2.97
CA ILE A 50 -9.78 0.64 -3.33
C ILE A 50 -10.04 1.49 -2.10
N TYR A 51 -9.85 2.81 -2.23
CA TYR A 51 -10.02 3.80 -1.17
C TYR A 51 -11.01 4.87 -1.57
N ASP A 52 -11.73 5.41 -0.59
CA ASP A 52 -12.52 6.61 -0.78
C ASP A 52 -11.59 7.80 -1.08
N GLU A 53 -12.04 8.75 -1.89
CA GLU A 53 -11.22 9.92 -2.28
C GLU A 53 -10.83 10.79 -1.09
N ASP A 54 -11.59 10.73 0.01
CA ASP A 54 -11.32 11.47 1.25
C ASP A 54 -10.58 10.65 2.32
N SER A 55 -10.14 9.44 1.98
CA SER A 55 -9.43 8.58 2.94
C SER A 55 -8.08 9.19 3.34
N PRO A 56 -7.79 9.27 4.66
CA PRO A 56 -6.50 9.77 5.13
C PRO A 56 -5.32 8.86 4.76
N HIS A 57 -5.59 7.63 4.35
CA HIS A 57 -4.55 6.67 3.96
C HIS A 57 -4.00 6.92 2.56
N ILE A 58 -4.71 7.69 1.72
CA ILE A 58 -4.28 7.97 0.34
C ILE A 58 -2.97 8.74 0.31
N LEU A 59 -2.87 9.81 1.12
CA LEU A 59 -1.65 10.62 1.21
C LEU A 59 -0.45 9.76 1.57
N ARG A 60 -0.60 8.90 2.60
CA ARG A 60 0.45 8.01 3.05
C ARG A 60 0.93 7.07 1.95
N LEU A 61 0.01 6.45 1.23
CA LEU A 61 0.32 5.46 0.21
C LEU A 61 0.92 6.07 -1.05
N ILE A 62 0.36 7.19 -1.53
CA ILE A 62 0.85 7.88 -2.72
C ILE A 62 2.22 8.49 -2.46
N SER A 63 2.41 9.14 -1.31
CA SER A 63 3.69 9.74 -0.97
C SER A 63 4.79 8.70 -0.82
N PHE A 64 4.50 7.57 -0.20
CA PHE A 64 5.43 6.45 -0.05
C PHE A 64 5.85 5.89 -1.41
N ARG A 65 4.88 5.64 -2.28
CA ARG A 65 5.14 5.15 -3.63
C ARG A 65 6.02 6.12 -4.43
N ASP A 66 5.64 7.39 -4.46
CA ASP A 66 6.33 8.40 -5.27
C ASP A 66 7.72 8.71 -4.72
N TYR A 67 7.89 8.68 -3.38
CA TYR A 67 9.17 8.84 -2.72
C TYR A 67 10.16 7.75 -3.14
N LEU A 68 9.75 6.49 -3.08
CA LEU A 68 10.60 5.38 -3.46
C LEU A 68 10.89 5.35 -4.97
N ARG A 69 9.96 5.82 -5.79
CA ARG A 69 10.18 5.95 -7.24
C ARG A 69 11.16 7.06 -7.58
N THR A 70 11.16 8.13 -6.79
CA THR A 70 12.01 9.30 -7.03
C THR A 70 13.43 9.09 -6.49
N PHE A 71 13.57 8.47 -5.34
CA PHE A 71 14.86 8.30 -4.67
C PHE A 71 15.33 6.85 -4.73
N ASN A 72 16.14 6.54 -5.72
CA ASN A 72 16.67 5.18 -5.93
C ASN A 72 17.44 4.66 -4.73
N GLY A 73 18.24 5.51 -4.08
CA GLY A 73 19.00 5.13 -2.89
C GLY A 73 18.11 4.71 -1.73
N GLU A 74 17.01 5.42 -1.53
CA GLU A 74 16.03 5.08 -0.49
C GLU A 74 15.29 3.79 -0.83
N ARG A 75 14.96 3.58 -2.10
CA ARG A 75 14.33 2.34 -2.58
C ARG A 75 15.25 1.14 -2.34
N GLU A 76 16.52 1.26 -2.65
CA GLU A 76 17.51 0.22 -2.43
C GLU A 76 17.71 -0.06 -0.94
N ARG A 77 17.76 1.01 -0.13
CA ARG A 77 17.86 0.90 1.32
C ARG A 77 16.65 0.17 1.90
N TYR A 78 15.45 0.52 1.45
CA TYR A 78 14.20 -0.15 1.86
C TYR A 78 14.23 -1.64 1.53
N SER A 79 14.59 -1.99 0.30
CA SER A 79 14.68 -3.39 -0.15
C SER A 79 15.70 -4.17 0.67
N ARG A 80 16.86 -3.58 0.96
CA ARG A 80 17.93 -4.21 1.73
C ARG A 80 17.50 -4.45 3.18
N LEU A 81 16.93 -3.45 3.82
CA LEU A 81 16.45 -3.57 5.21
C LEU A 81 15.37 -4.64 5.33
N LYS A 82 14.46 -4.67 4.36
CA LYS A 82 13.39 -5.68 4.30
C LYS A 82 13.96 -7.09 4.13
N HIS A 83 14.98 -7.23 3.29
CA HIS A 83 15.66 -8.50 3.06
C HIS A 83 16.43 -8.95 4.32
N ASP A 84 17.20 -8.04 4.95
CA ASP A 84 17.95 -8.34 6.15
C ASP A 84 17.03 -8.78 7.29
N LEU A 85 15.88 -8.14 7.42
CA LEU A 85 14.88 -8.49 8.42
C LEU A 85 14.35 -9.91 8.19
N SER A 86 14.16 -10.31 6.93
CA SER A 86 13.69 -11.66 6.58
C SER A 86 14.73 -12.74 6.83
N ILE A 87 16.03 -12.37 6.85
CA ILE A 87 17.12 -13.29 7.19
C ILE A 87 17.21 -13.48 8.70
N ASP A 88 17.11 -12.38 9.46
CA ASP A 88 17.29 -12.38 10.91
C ASP A 88 16.12 -13.01 11.66
N PHE A 89 14.89 -12.90 11.11
CA PHE A 89 13.70 -13.39 11.78
C PHE A 89 12.78 -14.16 10.81
N PRO A 90 12.13 -15.25 11.28
CA PRO A 90 11.11 -15.92 10.47
C PRO A 90 10.00 -14.97 10.06
N ALA A 91 9.49 -15.12 8.83
CA ALA A 91 8.48 -14.21 8.25
C ALA A 91 7.15 -14.20 9.02
N ASP A 92 6.87 -15.22 9.82
CA ASP A 92 5.67 -15.32 10.65
C ASP A 92 5.93 -14.97 12.12
N SER A 93 7.14 -14.52 12.47
CA SER A 93 7.49 -14.17 13.85
C SER A 93 7.01 -12.77 14.22
N VAL A 94 6.78 -12.56 15.53
CA VAL A 94 6.42 -11.25 16.07
C VAL A 94 7.53 -10.23 15.82
N GLU A 95 8.78 -10.65 15.96
CA GLU A 95 9.98 -9.82 15.76
C GLU A 95 10.03 -9.30 14.30
N TYR A 96 9.71 -10.15 13.34
CA TYR A 96 9.65 -9.75 11.92
C TYR A 96 8.59 -8.68 11.70
N TYR A 97 7.36 -8.90 12.20
CA TYR A 97 6.26 -7.96 12.04
C TYR A 97 6.53 -6.62 12.71
N GLN A 98 7.10 -6.64 13.92
CA GLN A 98 7.46 -5.41 14.64
C GLN A 98 8.55 -4.63 13.93
N GLY A 99 9.60 -5.31 13.47
CA GLY A 99 10.68 -4.68 12.73
C GLY A 99 10.21 -4.10 11.40
N LYS A 100 9.38 -4.82 10.67
CA LYS A 100 8.80 -4.37 9.42
C LYS A 100 7.91 -3.15 9.61
N ASP A 101 7.05 -3.17 10.63
CA ASP A 101 6.16 -2.05 10.93
C ASP A 101 6.93 -0.78 11.27
N SER A 102 7.95 -0.88 12.14
CA SER A 102 8.80 0.26 12.51
C SER A 102 9.53 0.84 11.31
N MET A 103 10.05 0.00 10.45
CA MET A 103 10.77 0.39 9.24
C MET A 103 9.84 1.11 8.27
N ILE A 104 8.65 0.55 8.02
CA ILE A 104 7.67 1.15 7.11
C ILE A 104 7.26 2.53 7.61
N LYS A 105 6.99 2.67 8.91
CA LYS A 105 6.60 3.95 9.51
C LYS A 105 7.68 5.01 9.35
N GLU A 106 8.95 4.63 9.47
CA GLU A 106 10.07 5.56 9.26
C GLU A 106 10.08 6.09 7.82
N PHE A 107 9.97 5.19 6.84
CA PHE A 107 9.96 5.58 5.42
C PHE A 107 8.70 6.37 5.06
N GLU A 108 7.54 6.00 5.58
CA GLU A 108 6.29 6.72 5.35
C GLU A 108 6.36 8.15 5.87
N LYS A 109 6.93 8.36 7.04
CA LYS A 109 7.10 9.68 7.64
C LYS A 109 7.99 10.58 6.79
N LYS A 110 9.11 10.06 6.30
CA LYS A 110 10.00 10.78 5.38
C LYS A 110 9.31 11.10 4.06
N ALA A 111 8.57 10.13 3.53
CA ALA A 111 7.87 10.26 2.27
C ALA A 111 6.79 11.34 2.33
N GLU A 112 5.97 11.34 3.38
CA GLU A 112 4.92 12.34 3.57
C GLU A 112 5.51 13.75 3.69
N LYS A 113 6.58 13.91 4.45
CA LYS A 113 7.25 15.20 4.61
C LYS A 113 7.77 15.71 3.27
N TRP A 114 8.43 14.85 2.51
CA TRP A 114 8.93 15.20 1.18
C TRP A 114 7.80 15.58 0.22
N TYR A 115 6.73 14.79 0.20
CA TYR A 115 5.59 14.98 -0.68
C TYR A 115 4.89 16.32 -0.42
N LEU A 116 4.63 16.63 0.85
CA LEU A 116 3.99 17.87 1.25
C LEU A 116 4.87 19.09 0.94
N ASN A 117 6.17 19.01 1.18
CA ASN A 117 7.10 20.07 0.86
C ASN A 117 7.19 20.32 -0.65
N SER A 118 7.18 19.27 -1.45
CA SER A 118 7.22 19.38 -2.91
C SER A 118 5.95 20.01 -3.46
N ASN A 119 4.79 19.62 -2.94
CA ASN A 119 3.51 20.19 -3.34
C ASN A 119 3.39 21.65 -2.93
N ASP A 120 3.85 22.02 -1.72
CA ASP A 120 3.88 23.41 -1.28
C ASP A 120 4.77 24.26 -2.19
N ALA A 121 5.93 23.75 -2.58
CA ALA A 121 6.82 24.44 -3.50
C ALA A 121 6.16 24.66 -4.87
N LEU A 122 5.42 23.68 -5.36
CA LEU A 122 4.65 23.79 -6.61
C LEU A 122 3.48 24.75 -6.48
N ALA A 123 2.80 24.75 -5.35
CA ALA A 123 1.65 25.60 -5.11
C ALA A 123 2.03 27.08 -5.01
N LYS A 124 3.29 27.41 -4.69
CA LYS A 124 3.81 28.77 -4.60
C LYS A 124 4.24 29.36 -5.95
N HIS A 125 4.26 28.57 -6.97
CA HIS A 125 4.59 28.97 -8.33
C HIS A 125 3.35 29.07 -9.20
#